data_03f1eb2bf5298b91131012b79cd561e6
#
_entry.id   03f1eb2bf5298b91131012b79cd561e6
#
_cell.length_a   1.000
_cell.length_b   1.000
_cell.length_c   1.000
_cell.angle_alpha   90.00
_cell.angle_beta   90.00
_cell.angle_gamma   90.00
#
_symmetry.space_group_name_H-M   'P 1'
#
loop_
_entity.id
_entity.type
_entity.pdbx_description
1 polymer ?
#
loop_
_entity_poly.entity_id
_entity_poly.type
_entity_poly.pdbx_seq_one_letter_code
_entity_poly.pdbx_strand_id
1 'polypeptide(L)'
;MRILVFAAAALAAAPAFAQDVQSRNLAAACAICHGTEGRSLPNAPVIPLAGLPRDHIATQMRAFRDGQRPATVMHQIAKGYTDPQIDALAAWFAAQKR
;
A
#
# COMPACT_ATOMS: atom_id res chain seq x y z
N MET A 1 6.34 52.87 -19.84
CA MET A 1 6.05 52.13 -18.60
C MET A 1 6.06 50.63 -18.93
N ARG A 2 7.09 49.93 -18.51
CA ARG A 2 7.25 48.52 -18.80
C ARG A 2 6.64 47.73 -17.63
N ILE A 3 5.54 47.08 -17.90
CA ILE A 3 4.90 46.18 -16.93
C ILE A 3 5.67 44.83 -16.98
N LEU A 4 6.46 44.56 -15.96
CA LEU A 4 7.08 43.25 -15.73
C LEU A 4 5.99 42.32 -15.19
N VAL A 5 5.44 41.49 -16.05
CA VAL A 5 4.59 40.39 -15.64
C VAL A 5 5.50 39.28 -15.05
N PHE A 6 5.60 39.21 -13.74
CA PHE A 6 6.16 38.05 -13.08
C PHE A 6 5.15 36.91 -13.19
N ALA A 7 5.39 36.01 -14.12
CA ALA A 7 4.72 34.72 -14.12
C ALA A 7 5.20 33.96 -12.88
N ALA A 8 4.38 33.92 -11.85
CA ALA A 8 4.57 33.01 -10.74
C ALA A 8 4.36 31.60 -11.26
N ALA A 9 5.45 30.91 -11.57
CA ALA A 9 5.43 29.47 -11.76
C ALA A 9 5.10 28.85 -10.41
N ALA A 10 3.83 28.52 -10.20
CA ALA A 10 3.42 27.68 -9.09
C ALA A 10 4.09 26.33 -9.28
N LEU A 11 5.19 26.08 -8.53
CA LEU A 11 5.71 24.74 -8.39
C LEU A 11 4.61 23.93 -7.69
N ALA A 12 3.88 23.16 -8.47
CA ALA A 12 3.07 22.08 -7.95
C ALA A 12 4.07 21.04 -7.40
N ALA A 13 4.50 21.26 -6.15
CA ALA A 13 5.33 20.29 -5.44
C ALA A 13 4.53 18.99 -5.33
N ALA A 14 5.10 17.95 -5.90
CA ALA A 14 4.49 16.68 -6.19
C ALA A 14 3.81 16.05 -4.95
N PRO A 15 2.52 15.71 -5.03
CA PRO A 15 1.84 14.92 -4.01
C PRO A 15 2.40 13.49 -3.90
N ALA A 16 3.26 13.06 -4.82
CA ALA A 16 3.81 11.70 -4.89
C ALA A 16 4.58 11.28 -3.63
N PHE A 17 5.39 12.15 -3.04
CA PHE A 17 6.14 11.83 -1.82
C PHE A 17 5.24 11.68 -0.59
N ALA A 18 4.20 12.52 -0.47
CA ALA A 18 3.25 12.44 0.62
C ALA A 18 2.42 11.15 0.55
N GLN A 19 2.03 10.72 -0.65
CA GLN A 19 1.30 9.46 -0.87
C GLN A 19 2.17 8.25 -0.56
N ASP A 20 3.46 8.27 -0.91
CA ASP A 20 4.38 7.18 -0.63
C ASP A 20 4.61 7.02 0.88
N VAL A 21 4.85 8.10 1.60
CA VAL A 21 4.98 8.08 3.06
C VAL A 21 3.70 7.60 3.73
N GLN A 22 2.54 8.04 3.27
CA GLN A 22 1.25 7.62 3.80
C GLN A 22 1.01 6.12 3.55
N SER A 23 1.27 5.63 2.36
CA SER A 23 1.14 4.21 2.02
C SER A 23 2.09 3.34 2.84
N ARG A 24 3.33 3.78 3.02
CA ARG A 24 4.31 3.11 3.86
C ARG A 24 3.86 3.01 5.32
N ASN A 25 3.33 4.10 5.87
CA ASN A 25 2.82 4.12 7.23
C ASN A 25 1.61 3.18 7.38
N LEU A 26 0.73 3.18 6.39
CA LEU A 26 -0.43 2.30 6.35
C LEU A 26 -0.01 0.82 6.29
N ALA A 27 1.04 0.51 5.55
CA ALA A 27 1.60 -0.83 5.38
C ALA A 27 2.45 -1.30 6.56
N ALA A 28 2.86 -0.42 7.47
CA ALA A 28 3.80 -0.73 8.54
C ALA A 28 3.32 -1.86 9.46
N ALA A 29 2.04 -1.91 9.76
CA ALA A 29 1.46 -2.95 10.62
C ALA A 29 1.54 -4.35 9.98
N CYS A 30 1.58 -4.46 8.68
CA CYS A 30 1.66 -5.73 7.96
C CYS A 30 3.00 -6.44 8.19
N ALA A 31 4.05 -5.69 8.48
CA ALA A 31 5.40 -6.20 8.71
C ALA A 31 5.50 -7.15 9.90
N ILE A 32 4.63 -7.02 10.89
CA ILE A 32 4.61 -7.87 12.09
C ILE A 32 4.49 -9.35 11.69
N CYS A 33 3.67 -9.66 10.71
CA CYS A 33 3.45 -11.02 10.24
C CYS A 33 4.10 -11.31 8.88
N HIS A 34 4.04 -10.36 7.94
CA HIS A 34 4.51 -10.55 6.57
C HIS A 34 5.98 -10.15 6.33
N GLY A 35 6.67 -9.70 7.36
CA GLY A 35 8.07 -9.27 7.27
C GLY A 35 8.23 -7.83 6.80
N THR A 36 9.44 -7.31 6.96
CA THR A 36 9.79 -5.94 6.59
C THR A 36 9.50 -5.68 5.11
N GLU A 37 8.70 -4.67 4.83
CA GLU A 37 8.25 -4.32 3.47
C GLU A 37 7.58 -5.49 2.73
N GLY A 38 6.98 -6.41 3.47
CA GLY A 38 6.33 -7.60 2.92
C GLY A 38 7.28 -8.73 2.52
N ARG A 39 8.54 -8.66 2.93
CA ARG A 39 9.53 -9.73 2.69
C ARG A 39 9.51 -10.70 3.86
N SER A 40 8.76 -11.79 3.73
CA SER A 40 8.74 -12.84 4.75
C SER A 40 10.12 -13.47 4.88
N LEU A 41 10.46 -13.87 6.11
CA LEU A 41 11.66 -14.68 6.34
C LEU A 41 11.54 -16.04 5.63
N PRO A 42 12.66 -16.65 5.23
CA PRO A 42 12.66 -18.00 4.71
C PRO A 42 11.96 -18.96 5.68
N ASN A 43 11.11 -19.83 5.17
CA ASN A 43 10.33 -20.80 5.96
C ASN A 43 9.26 -20.19 6.89
N ALA A 44 8.97 -18.89 6.79
CA ALA A 44 7.86 -18.29 7.51
C ALA A 44 6.53 -18.86 7.01
N PRO A 45 5.56 -19.13 7.92
CA PRO A 45 4.25 -19.67 7.51
C PRO A 45 3.37 -18.66 6.80
N VAL A 46 3.78 -17.38 6.77
CA VAL A 46 3.04 -16.28 6.19
C VAL A 46 3.63 -15.91 4.82
N ILE A 47 2.76 -15.77 3.83
CA ILE A 47 3.20 -15.48 2.47
C ILE A 47 3.89 -14.12 2.36
N PRO A 48 4.92 -13.97 1.51
CA PRO A 48 5.49 -12.68 1.19
C PRO A 48 4.52 -11.84 0.35
N LEU A 49 4.50 -10.54 0.58
CA LEU A 49 3.68 -9.58 -0.17
C LEU A 49 4.51 -8.79 -1.18
N ALA A 50 5.82 -8.61 -0.91
CA ALA A 50 6.70 -7.82 -1.76
C ALA A 50 6.72 -8.33 -3.20
N GLY A 51 6.45 -7.43 -4.15
CA GLY A 51 6.50 -7.74 -5.58
C GLY A 51 5.35 -8.59 -6.10
N LEU A 52 4.34 -8.89 -5.29
CA LEU A 52 3.12 -9.51 -5.82
C LEU A 52 2.37 -8.52 -6.72
N PRO A 53 1.63 -9.01 -7.74
CA PRO A 53 0.83 -8.13 -8.57
C PRO A 53 -0.16 -7.31 -7.75
N ARG A 54 -0.25 -6.02 -8.03
CA ARG A 54 -1.15 -5.09 -7.33
C ARG A 54 -2.59 -5.58 -7.30
N ASP A 55 -3.13 -5.99 -8.43
CA ASP A 55 -4.52 -6.43 -8.53
C ASP A 55 -4.77 -7.71 -7.73
N HIS A 56 -3.78 -8.59 -7.64
CA HIS A 56 -3.85 -9.78 -6.82
C HIS A 56 -3.98 -9.41 -5.33
N ILE A 57 -3.12 -8.53 -4.82
CA ILE A 57 -3.16 -8.09 -3.42
C ILE A 57 -4.51 -7.43 -3.12
N ALA A 58 -4.96 -6.51 -3.96
CA ALA A 58 -6.22 -5.81 -3.78
C ALA A 58 -7.42 -6.78 -3.77
N THR A 59 -7.46 -7.72 -4.70
CA THR A 59 -8.52 -8.72 -4.79
C THR A 59 -8.56 -9.61 -3.55
N GLN A 60 -7.38 -10.07 -3.08
CA GLN A 60 -7.31 -10.92 -1.89
C GLN A 60 -7.73 -10.16 -0.62
N MET A 61 -7.30 -8.92 -0.46
CA MET A 61 -7.69 -8.08 0.68
C MET A 61 -9.21 -7.87 0.73
N ARG A 62 -9.84 -7.61 -0.41
CA ARG A 62 -11.30 -7.48 -0.50
C ARG A 62 -12.00 -8.78 -0.20
N ALA A 63 -11.48 -9.90 -0.69
CA ALA A 63 -12.04 -11.22 -0.41
C ALA A 63 -11.99 -11.56 1.09
N PHE A 64 -10.92 -11.23 1.77
CA PHE A 64 -10.83 -11.36 3.23
C PHE A 64 -11.83 -10.45 3.95
N ARG A 65 -11.89 -9.18 3.57
CA ARG A 65 -12.80 -8.21 4.17
C ARG A 65 -14.26 -8.62 4.04
N ASP A 66 -14.64 -9.12 2.88
CA ASP A 66 -16.01 -9.46 2.53
C ASP A 66 -16.39 -10.90 2.91
N GLY A 67 -15.48 -11.64 3.54
CA GLY A 67 -15.74 -13.01 4.00
C GLY A 67 -15.74 -14.08 2.90
N GLN A 68 -15.28 -13.75 1.70
CA GLN A 68 -15.25 -14.68 0.56
C GLN A 68 -14.03 -15.61 0.57
N ARG A 69 -13.00 -15.25 1.33
CA ARG A 69 -11.82 -16.08 1.51
C ARG A 69 -11.63 -16.43 2.98
N PRO A 70 -11.53 -17.73 3.32
CA PRO A 70 -11.23 -18.17 4.69
C PRO A 70 -9.83 -17.71 5.11
N ALA A 71 -9.70 -17.32 6.37
CA ALA A 71 -8.43 -16.93 6.96
C ALA A 71 -8.45 -17.12 8.46
N THR A 72 -7.27 -17.24 9.07
CA THR A 72 -7.13 -17.27 10.52
C THR A 72 -7.31 -15.89 11.13
N VAL A 73 -6.75 -14.84 10.52
CA VAL A 73 -6.73 -13.48 11.06
C VAL A 73 -6.95 -12.40 10.00
N MET A 74 -6.59 -12.65 8.73
CA MET A 74 -6.66 -11.63 7.69
C MET A 74 -8.08 -11.09 7.45
N HIS A 75 -9.12 -11.88 7.65
CA HIS A 75 -10.51 -11.41 7.56
C HIS A 75 -10.83 -10.31 8.57
N GLN A 76 -10.25 -10.35 9.77
CA GLN A 76 -10.42 -9.29 10.76
C GLN A 76 -9.55 -8.06 10.44
N ILE A 77 -8.31 -8.29 10.01
CA ILE A 77 -7.38 -7.22 9.67
C ILE A 77 -7.92 -6.41 8.48
N ALA A 78 -8.39 -7.09 7.43
CA ALA A 78 -8.88 -6.45 6.21
C ALA A 78 -10.12 -5.57 6.45
N LYS A 79 -10.93 -5.87 7.45
CA LYS A 79 -12.10 -5.04 7.81
C LYS A 79 -11.72 -3.63 8.28
N GLY A 80 -10.50 -3.43 8.72
CA GLY A 80 -10.01 -2.12 9.16
C GLY A 80 -9.61 -1.19 8.01
N TYR A 81 -9.70 -1.60 6.75
CA TYR A 81 -9.25 -0.83 5.60
C TYR A 81 -10.38 -0.49 4.64
N THR A 82 -10.38 0.75 4.17
CA THR A 82 -11.27 1.22 3.10
C THR A 82 -10.77 0.74 1.74
N ASP A 83 -11.61 0.83 0.70
CA ASP A 83 -11.19 0.50 -0.66
C ASP A 83 -9.99 1.33 -1.14
N PRO A 84 -9.95 2.66 -0.97
CA PRO A 84 -8.77 3.44 -1.32
C PRO A 84 -7.51 3.03 -0.55
N GLN A 85 -7.64 2.66 0.71
CA GLN A 85 -6.52 2.17 1.52
C GLN A 85 -6.02 0.81 1.03
N ILE A 86 -6.91 -0.10 0.67
CA ILE A 86 -6.55 -1.39 0.07
C ILE A 86 -5.79 -1.18 -1.24
N ASP A 87 -6.26 -0.28 -2.09
CA ASP A 87 -5.59 0.04 -3.35
C ASP A 87 -4.20 0.65 -3.12
N ALA A 88 -4.05 1.52 -2.13
CA ALA A 88 -2.76 2.11 -1.76
C ALA A 88 -1.79 1.06 -1.22
N LEU A 89 -2.25 0.17 -0.34
CA LEU A 89 -1.45 -0.95 0.18
C LEU A 89 -1.00 -1.87 -0.94
N ALA A 90 -1.90 -2.23 -1.84
CA ALA A 90 -1.62 -3.11 -2.96
C ALA A 90 -0.55 -2.53 -3.89
N ALA A 91 -0.65 -1.25 -4.22
CA ALA A 91 0.33 -0.55 -5.03
C ALA A 91 1.70 -0.47 -4.33
N TRP A 92 1.72 -0.20 -3.02
CA TRP A 92 2.95 -0.09 -2.25
C TRP A 92 3.71 -1.42 -2.18
N PHE A 93 3.02 -2.51 -1.83
CA PHE A 93 3.65 -3.83 -1.78
C PHE A 93 4.08 -4.36 -3.16
N ALA A 94 3.29 -4.11 -4.19
CA ALA A 94 3.64 -4.51 -5.55
C ALA A 94 4.93 -3.84 -6.05
N ALA A 95 5.23 -2.65 -5.58
CA ALA A 95 6.43 -1.89 -5.92
C ALA A 95 7.68 -2.32 -5.12
N GLN A 96 7.54 -3.13 -4.09
CA GLN A 96 8.68 -3.58 -3.30
C GLN A 96 9.44 -4.69 -4.03
N LYS A 97 10.76 -4.69 -3.88
CA LYS A 97 11.61 -5.78 -4.39
C LYS A 97 11.40 -7.03 -3.54
N ARG A 98 11.36 -8.18 -4.20
CA ARG A 98 11.31 -9.50 -3.55
C ARG A 98 12.61 -9.80 -2.82
#